data_71fea4c18c6d3dd6cd72fc2ec1ba0555
#
_entry.id   71fea4c18c6d3dd6cd72fc2ec1ba0555
#
_cell.length_a   1.000
_cell.length_b   1.000
_cell.length_c   1.000
_cell.angle_alpha   90.00
_cell.angle_beta   90.00
_cell.angle_gamma   90.00
#
_symmetry.space_group_name_H-M   'P 1'
#
loop_
_entity.id
_entity.type
_entity.pdbx_description
1 polymer ?
#
loop_
_entity_poly.entity_id
_entity_poly.type
_entity_poly.pdbx_seq_one_letter_code
_entity_poly.pdbx_strand_id
1 'polypeptide(L)'
;NIPFSYQHELIRAFHRHLPDNTVHDDISLYSLGWLRGGTMRNDSLIFPRGALWDVTFYDDHLAKQFLVGILKDKNIAFGMKVTDVQIVEPPEFGEKTKFILQSPILLKEYDAIEKKGRLVIYSEPQANMVMTGTMKSKLKKANLPDDIRLSFDKDYFPKAKTKLVEIKGIKNKASFCPVIAEGTPEQLQFAWSVGLGNSTGSGFG
;
A
#
# COMPACT_ATOMS: atom_id res chain seq x y z
N ASN A 1 22.88 -3.60 -6.03
CA ASN A 1 22.46 -2.23 -5.69
C ASN A 1 21.12 -1.93 -6.35
N ILE A 2 20.17 -1.42 -5.58
CA ILE A 2 18.80 -1.13 -6.03
C ILE A 2 18.58 0.38 -5.94
N PRO A 3 18.15 1.05 -7.02
CA PRO A 3 17.91 2.49 -7.00
C PRO A 3 16.72 2.83 -6.09
N PHE A 4 16.66 4.05 -5.54
CA PHE A 4 15.53 4.49 -4.70
C PHE A 4 14.19 4.51 -5.45
N SER A 5 14.20 4.61 -6.78
CA SER A 5 12.99 4.59 -7.64
C SER A 5 12.54 3.18 -8.05
N TYR A 6 12.86 2.17 -7.26
CA TYR A 6 12.59 0.76 -7.56
C TYR A 6 11.10 0.37 -7.59
N GLN A 7 10.23 1.19 -6.99
CA GLN A 7 8.80 0.87 -6.82
C GLN A 7 8.12 0.54 -8.14
N HIS A 8 8.44 1.29 -9.21
CA HIS A 8 7.87 1.05 -10.53
C HIS A 8 8.18 -0.36 -11.06
N GLU A 9 9.39 -0.85 -10.84
CA GLU A 9 9.78 -2.19 -11.27
C GLU A 9 9.12 -3.29 -10.43
N LEU A 10 8.85 -3.04 -9.12
CA LEU A 10 8.05 -3.96 -8.33
C LEU A 10 6.60 -4.05 -8.84
N ILE A 11 6.00 -2.90 -9.17
CA ILE A 11 4.65 -2.87 -9.76
C ILE A 11 4.63 -3.65 -11.07
N ARG A 12 5.62 -3.46 -11.95
CA ARG A 12 5.75 -4.23 -13.20
C ARG A 12 5.91 -5.73 -12.93
N ALA A 13 6.74 -6.10 -11.95
CA ALA A 13 6.91 -7.50 -11.56
C ALA A 13 5.60 -8.09 -11.05
N PHE A 14 4.86 -7.38 -10.19
CA PHE A 14 3.56 -7.81 -9.71
C PHE A 14 2.60 -8.14 -10.85
N HIS A 15 2.41 -7.20 -11.78
CA HIS A 15 1.51 -7.42 -12.92
C HIS A 15 1.99 -8.52 -13.88
N ARG A 16 3.30 -8.70 -14.06
CA ARG A 16 3.85 -9.80 -14.87
C ARG A 16 3.53 -11.19 -14.29
N HIS A 17 3.39 -11.29 -12.96
CA HIS A 17 3.06 -12.55 -12.30
C HIS A 17 1.55 -12.85 -12.24
N LEU A 18 0.71 -11.93 -12.72
CA LEU A 18 -0.73 -12.15 -12.86
C LEU A 18 -1.05 -12.54 -14.32
N PRO A 19 -1.80 -13.65 -14.53
CA PRO A 19 -2.08 -14.14 -15.90
C PRO A 19 -3.00 -13.21 -16.71
N ASP A 20 -3.97 -12.57 -16.05
CA ASP A 20 -4.92 -11.66 -16.65
C ASP A 20 -4.84 -10.29 -16.00
N ASN A 21 -4.59 -9.28 -16.81
CA ASN A 21 -4.29 -7.93 -16.36
C ASN A 21 -5.54 -7.07 -16.16
N THR A 22 -6.61 -7.69 -15.65
CA THR A 22 -7.91 -7.04 -15.39
C THR A 22 -7.91 -6.08 -14.19
N VAL A 23 -6.83 -6.08 -13.38
CA VAL A 23 -6.74 -5.26 -12.15
C VAL A 23 -6.16 -3.85 -12.38
N HIS A 24 -5.88 -3.45 -13.63
CA HIS A 24 -5.20 -2.17 -13.92
C HIS A 24 -6.10 -0.93 -13.79
N ASP A 25 -7.39 -1.04 -14.10
CA ASP A 25 -8.26 0.12 -14.28
C ASP A 25 -9.29 0.31 -13.14
N ASP A 26 -9.17 -0.45 -12.05
CA ASP A 26 -10.13 -0.44 -10.98
C ASP A 26 -9.50 -0.11 -9.60
N ILE A 27 -10.35 0.12 -8.59
CA ILE A 27 -9.92 0.32 -7.20
C ILE A 27 -9.17 -0.94 -6.75
N SER A 28 -7.91 -0.79 -6.38
CA SER A 28 -7.08 -1.89 -5.91
C SER A 28 -7.60 -2.44 -4.58
N LEU A 29 -8.02 -3.71 -4.57
CA LEU A 29 -8.33 -4.48 -3.36
C LEU A 29 -7.13 -5.35 -2.94
N TYR A 30 -5.93 -4.80 -3.13
CA TYR A 30 -4.65 -5.38 -2.74
C TYR A 30 -3.68 -4.24 -2.40
N SER A 31 -2.59 -4.57 -1.72
CA SER A 31 -1.54 -3.59 -1.42
C SER A 31 -0.15 -4.17 -1.68
N LEU A 32 0.74 -3.32 -2.19
CA LEU A 32 2.14 -3.62 -2.41
C LEU A 32 2.98 -2.81 -1.42
N GLY A 33 3.66 -3.49 -0.51
CA GLY A 33 4.59 -2.85 0.41
C GLY A 33 5.90 -2.43 -0.24
N TRP A 34 6.73 -1.72 0.51
CA TRP A 34 8.10 -1.42 0.13
C TRP A 34 9.06 -2.55 0.50
N LEU A 35 10.19 -2.65 -0.18
CA LEU A 35 11.25 -3.58 0.21
C LEU A 35 11.80 -3.21 1.59
N ARG A 36 11.85 -4.19 2.49
CA ARG A 36 12.38 -4.05 3.86
C ARG A 36 13.69 -4.83 4.05
N GLY A 37 14.47 -4.43 5.05
CA GLY A 37 15.75 -5.08 5.38
C GLY A 37 16.96 -4.51 4.64
N GLY A 38 16.77 -3.43 3.88
CA GLY A 38 17.84 -2.73 3.18
C GLY A 38 18.53 -1.65 4.01
N THR A 39 19.75 -1.35 3.63
CA THR A 39 20.53 -0.20 4.10
C THR A 39 20.93 0.68 2.94
N MET A 40 21.08 1.98 3.19
CA MET A 40 21.54 2.93 2.18
C MET A 40 23.06 2.86 2.02
N ARG A 41 23.53 2.81 0.78
CA ARG A 41 24.96 2.90 0.45
C ARG A 41 25.13 3.56 -0.93
N ASN A 42 25.88 4.66 -0.98
CA ASN A 42 26.20 5.39 -2.23
C ASN A 42 24.97 5.58 -3.15
N ASP A 43 23.96 6.32 -2.69
CA ASP A 43 22.72 6.63 -3.41
C ASP A 43 21.92 5.42 -3.92
N SER A 44 22.12 4.26 -3.31
CA SER A 44 21.37 3.04 -3.60
C SER A 44 21.03 2.28 -2.32
N LEU A 45 20.11 1.32 -2.46
CA LEU A 45 19.77 0.35 -1.41
C LEU A 45 20.54 -0.95 -1.64
N ILE A 46 21.08 -1.48 -0.57
CA ILE A 46 21.65 -2.83 -0.55
C ILE A 46 20.91 -3.68 0.48
N PHE A 47 20.74 -4.96 0.16
CA PHE A 47 20.01 -5.93 0.98
C PHE A 47 20.93 -7.13 1.26
N PRO A 48 21.90 -7.03 2.21
CA PRO A 48 22.92 -8.05 2.41
C PRO A 48 22.37 -9.42 2.82
N ARG A 49 21.20 -9.45 3.45
CA ARG A 49 20.50 -10.65 3.90
C ARG A 49 19.21 -10.94 3.12
N GLY A 50 19.06 -10.37 1.93
CA GLY A 50 17.83 -10.40 1.17
C GLY A 50 16.86 -9.27 1.56
N ALA A 51 15.83 -9.09 0.74
CA ALA A 51 14.76 -8.14 0.95
C ALA A 51 13.48 -8.88 1.29
N LEU A 52 12.66 -8.30 2.15
CA LEU A 52 11.28 -8.71 2.34
C LEU A 52 10.37 -7.80 1.53
N TRP A 53 9.42 -8.39 0.82
CA TRP A 53 8.40 -7.67 0.07
C TRP A 53 7.04 -8.19 0.46
N ASP A 54 6.27 -7.38 1.18
CA ASP A 54 4.92 -7.73 1.59
C ASP A 54 3.94 -7.39 0.47
N VAL A 55 3.10 -8.36 0.13
CA VAL A 55 2.00 -8.20 -0.82
C VAL A 55 0.76 -8.76 -0.16
N THR A 56 -0.28 -7.96 -0.07
CA THR A 56 -1.54 -8.35 0.58
C THR A 56 -2.69 -8.31 -0.41
N PHE A 57 -3.66 -9.19 -0.22
CA PHE A 57 -4.82 -9.32 -1.09
C PHE A 57 -6.08 -9.47 -0.24
N TYR A 58 -7.18 -8.89 -0.69
CA TYR A 58 -8.51 -9.21 -0.19
C TYR A 58 -9.09 -10.45 -0.88
N ASP A 59 -8.78 -10.63 -2.17
CA ASP A 59 -9.26 -11.77 -2.97
C ASP A 59 -8.23 -12.91 -2.97
N ASP A 60 -8.59 -14.02 -2.36
CA ASP A 60 -7.79 -15.25 -2.33
C ASP A 60 -7.48 -15.82 -3.71
N HIS A 61 -8.40 -15.63 -4.68
CA HIS A 61 -8.18 -16.11 -6.04
C HIS A 61 -7.03 -15.34 -6.69
N LEU A 62 -7.00 -14.02 -6.54
CA LEU A 62 -5.92 -13.17 -7.02
C LEU A 62 -4.59 -13.52 -6.34
N ALA A 63 -4.61 -13.77 -5.02
CA ALA A 63 -3.44 -14.22 -4.26
C ALA A 63 -2.88 -15.53 -4.82
N LYS A 64 -3.74 -16.51 -5.06
CA LYS A 64 -3.34 -17.82 -5.66
C LYS A 64 -2.75 -17.65 -7.05
N GLN A 65 -3.35 -16.82 -7.90
CA GLN A 65 -2.82 -16.53 -9.24
C GLN A 65 -1.42 -15.92 -9.16
N PHE A 66 -1.21 -14.94 -8.28
CA PHE A 66 0.08 -14.32 -8.07
C PHE A 66 1.13 -15.33 -7.59
N LEU A 67 0.79 -16.21 -6.62
CA LEU A 67 1.67 -17.28 -6.16
C LEU A 67 2.07 -18.24 -7.29
N VAL A 68 1.12 -18.66 -8.12
CA VAL A 68 1.41 -19.49 -9.29
C VAL A 68 2.36 -18.79 -10.26
N GLY A 69 2.18 -17.47 -10.48
CA GLY A 69 3.08 -16.66 -11.30
C GLY A 69 4.49 -16.62 -10.74
N ILE A 70 4.65 -16.40 -9.43
CA ILE A 70 5.95 -16.42 -8.73
C ILE A 70 6.64 -17.79 -8.84
N LEU A 71 5.88 -18.88 -8.73
CA LEU A 71 6.44 -20.25 -8.86
C LEU A 71 6.94 -20.55 -10.28
N LYS A 72 6.29 -19.97 -11.30
CA LYS A 72 6.71 -20.11 -12.71
C LYS A 72 7.91 -19.25 -13.06
N ASP A 73 7.96 -18.01 -12.56
CA ASP A 73 9.07 -17.08 -12.77
C ASP A 73 9.43 -16.38 -11.45
N LYS A 74 10.57 -16.76 -10.88
CA LYS A 74 11.06 -16.18 -9.63
C LYS A 74 11.74 -14.82 -9.78
N ASN A 75 11.93 -14.34 -11.01
CA ASN A 75 12.63 -13.08 -11.26
C ASN A 75 11.72 -11.88 -10.94
N ILE A 76 12.25 -10.92 -10.19
CA ILE A 76 11.56 -9.68 -9.86
C ILE A 76 12.13 -8.53 -10.72
N ALA A 77 13.14 -7.84 -10.24
CA ALA A 77 13.81 -6.74 -10.92
C ALA A 77 15.23 -6.58 -10.35
N PHE A 78 16.11 -5.87 -11.04
CA PHE A 78 17.48 -5.58 -10.60
C PHE A 78 18.30 -6.82 -10.18
N GLY A 79 18.03 -7.97 -10.79
CA GLY A 79 18.68 -9.22 -10.44
C GLY A 79 18.13 -9.91 -9.17
N MET A 80 17.09 -9.35 -8.54
CA MET A 80 16.41 -10.00 -7.40
C MET A 80 15.60 -11.20 -7.88
N LYS A 81 15.63 -12.25 -7.06
CA LYS A 81 14.82 -13.46 -7.25
C LYS A 81 14.11 -13.81 -5.95
N VAL A 82 12.89 -14.30 -6.07
CA VAL A 82 12.17 -14.86 -4.94
C VAL A 82 12.86 -16.16 -4.50
N THR A 83 13.30 -16.21 -3.26
CA THR A 83 13.93 -17.39 -2.65
C THR A 83 12.96 -18.16 -1.78
N ASP A 84 12.03 -17.47 -1.14
CA ASP A 84 11.03 -18.02 -0.25
C ASP A 84 9.74 -17.21 -0.31
N VAL A 85 8.61 -17.86 -0.02
CA VAL A 85 7.29 -17.25 0.09
C VAL A 85 6.65 -17.73 1.38
N GLN A 86 6.26 -16.78 2.24
CA GLN A 86 5.56 -17.07 3.49
C GLN A 86 4.14 -16.52 3.41
N ILE A 87 3.15 -17.35 3.72
CA ILE A 87 1.77 -16.93 3.89
C ILE A 87 1.62 -16.52 5.35
N VAL A 88 1.19 -15.29 5.55
CA VAL A 88 0.96 -14.70 6.89
C VAL A 88 -0.53 -14.52 7.08
N GLU A 89 -1.07 -15.16 8.10
CA GLU A 89 -2.46 -14.97 8.49
C GLU A 89 -2.66 -13.56 9.06
N PRO A 90 -3.79 -12.89 8.79
CA PRO A 90 -4.09 -11.62 9.39
C PRO A 90 -4.19 -11.75 10.92
N PRO A 91 -3.75 -10.75 11.68
CA PRO A 91 -3.93 -10.75 13.12
C PRO A 91 -5.42 -10.66 13.47
N GLU A 92 -5.77 -11.08 14.70
CA GLU A 92 -7.10 -10.81 15.23
C GLU A 92 -7.28 -9.31 15.50
N PHE A 93 -8.38 -8.75 15.03
CA PHE A 93 -8.74 -7.36 15.24
C PHE A 93 -9.91 -7.23 16.24
N GLY A 94 -9.82 -6.25 17.14
CA GLY A 94 -10.99 -5.77 17.88
C GLY A 94 -11.73 -4.69 17.09
N GLU A 95 -12.45 -3.81 17.77
CA GLU A 95 -13.18 -2.69 17.14
C GLU A 95 -12.31 -1.45 16.93
N LYS A 96 -11.12 -1.43 17.47
CA LYS A 96 -10.13 -0.35 17.34
C LYS A 96 -8.73 -0.90 17.25
N THR A 97 -7.95 -0.39 16.29
CA THR A 97 -6.55 -0.76 16.13
C THR A 97 -5.68 0.42 15.68
N LYS A 98 -4.38 0.29 15.89
CA LYS A 98 -3.38 1.22 15.38
C LYS A 98 -2.55 0.53 14.31
N PHE A 99 -2.69 0.98 13.07
CA PHE A 99 -1.87 0.52 11.95
C PHE A 99 -0.52 1.24 11.95
N ILE A 100 0.55 0.45 11.95
CA ILE A 100 1.92 0.92 11.74
C ILE A 100 2.27 0.71 10.27
N LEU A 101 2.66 1.78 9.60
CA LEU A 101 2.85 1.77 8.16
C LEU A 101 4.18 1.12 7.74
N GLN A 102 4.13 0.34 6.69
CA GLN A 102 5.31 -0.21 5.99
C GLN A 102 5.64 0.58 4.71
N SER A 103 4.65 1.28 4.17
CA SER A 103 4.77 2.22 3.06
C SER A 103 3.99 3.50 3.37
N PRO A 104 4.33 4.64 2.75
CA PRO A 104 3.64 5.90 3.07
C PRO A 104 2.24 5.92 2.46
N ILE A 105 1.29 6.52 3.18
CA ILE A 105 -0.08 6.71 2.70
C ILE A 105 -0.14 7.88 1.72
N LEU A 106 -0.64 7.62 0.52
CA LEU A 106 -0.97 8.64 -0.46
C LEU A 106 -2.46 8.98 -0.34
N LEU A 107 -2.77 10.27 -0.19
CA LEU A 107 -4.14 10.76 -0.22
C LEU A 107 -4.30 11.73 -1.38
N LYS A 108 -5.36 11.51 -2.18
CA LYS A 108 -5.75 12.37 -3.29
C LYS A 108 -7.18 12.85 -3.05
N GLU A 109 -7.34 14.15 -2.95
CA GLU A 109 -8.62 14.84 -2.97
C GLU A 109 -8.90 15.31 -4.40
N TYR A 110 -10.05 14.97 -4.93
CA TYR A 110 -10.44 15.41 -6.26
C TYR A 110 -11.28 16.68 -6.14
N ASP A 111 -10.80 17.77 -6.73
CA ASP A 111 -11.56 18.99 -6.89
C ASP A 111 -12.43 18.90 -8.14
N ALA A 112 -13.76 18.85 -7.93
CA ALA A 112 -14.73 18.72 -9.00
C ALA A 112 -14.83 19.98 -9.88
N ILE A 113 -14.45 21.15 -9.34
CA ILE A 113 -14.48 22.43 -10.05
C ILE A 113 -13.27 22.57 -10.95
N GLU A 114 -12.08 22.37 -10.38
CA GLU A 114 -10.83 22.44 -11.13
C GLU A 114 -10.53 21.18 -11.95
N LYS A 115 -11.29 20.10 -11.75
CA LYS A 115 -11.07 18.76 -12.35
C LYS A 115 -9.65 18.24 -12.15
N LYS A 116 -9.05 18.59 -11.02
CA LYS A 116 -7.67 18.19 -10.66
C LYS A 116 -7.64 17.45 -9.35
N GLY A 117 -6.71 16.47 -9.27
CA GLY A 117 -6.42 15.82 -8.01
C GLY A 117 -5.38 16.63 -7.22
N ARG A 118 -5.67 16.95 -5.96
CA ARG A 118 -4.73 17.55 -5.02
C ARG A 118 -4.21 16.48 -4.06
N LEU A 119 -2.91 16.52 -3.77
CA LEU A 119 -2.31 15.66 -2.76
C LEU A 119 -2.55 16.26 -1.37
N VAL A 120 -2.97 15.42 -0.43
CA VAL A 120 -3.26 15.77 0.97
C VAL A 120 -2.28 15.04 1.88
N ILE A 121 -1.72 15.73 2.86
CA ILE A 121 -0.80 15.14 3.84
C ILE A 121 -1.42 15.04 5.23
N TYR A 122 -0.85 14.21 6.09
CA TYR A 122 -1.36 13.86 7.42
C TYR A 122 -1.74 15.04 8.32
N SER A 123 -1.06 16.20 8.15
CA SER A 123 -1.27 17.40 8.97
C SER A 123 -2.38 18.31 8.46
N GLU A 124 -2.98 18.03 7.30
CA GLU A 124 -4.05 18.84 6.74
C GLU A 124 -5.41 18.47 7.36
N PRO A 125 -6.30 19.44 7.62
CA PRO A 125 -7.57 19.20 8.31
C PRO A 125 -8.45 18.12 7.68
N GLN A 126 -8.49 18.04 6.34
CA GLN A 126 -9.30 17.08 5.59
C GLN A 126 -8.67 15.70 5.42
N ALA A 127 -7.42 15.49 5.87
CA ALA A 127 -6.69 14.24 5.64
C ALA A 127 -7.45 12.98 6.12
N ASN A 128 -8.03 13.05 7.31
CA ASN A 128 -8.79 11.93 7.88
C ASN A 128 -10.09 11.66 7.08
N MET A 129 -10.76 12.72 6.62
CA MET A 129 -11.97 12.60 5.81
C MET A 129 -11.65 11.96 4.46
N VAL A 130 -10.59 12.41 3.78
CA VAL A 130 -10.16 11.84 2.49
C VAL A 130 -9.76 10.37 2.64
N MET A 131 -8.98 10.04 3.67
CA MET A 131 -8.56 8.67 3.95
C MET A 131 -9.75 7.75 4.23
N THR A 132 -10.67 8.19 5.09
CA THR A 132 -11.89 7.45 5.43
C THR A 132 -12.78 7.27 4.19
N GLY A 133 -12.96 8.32 3.39
CA GLY A 133 -13.74 8.26 2.15
C GLY A 133 -13.16 7.27 1.13
N THR A 134 -11.83 7.24 0.99
CA THR A 134 -11.15 6.26 0.12
C THR A 134 -11.41 4.82 0.62
N MET A 135 -11.31 4.58 1.93
CA MET A 135 -11.58 3.24 2.49
C MET A 135 -13.05 2.83 2.32
N LYS A 136 -13.99 3.75 2.53
CA LYS A 136 -15.41 3.51 2.27
C LYS A 136 -15.68 3.11 0.82
N SER A 137 -15.00 3.73 -0.13
CA SER A 137 -15.10 3.35 -1.54
C SER A 137 -14.58 1.93 -1.81
N LYS A 138 -13.50 1.52 -1.15
CA LYS A 138 -12.96 0.14 -1.22
C LYS A 138 -13.93 -0.87 -0.60
N LEU A 139 -14.49 -0.57 0.58
CA LEU A 139 -15.49 -1.42 1.26
C LEU A 139 -16.74 -1.61 0.41
N LYS A 140 -17.27 -0.53 -0.18
CA LYS A 140 -18.41 -0.61 -1.11
C LYS A 140 -18.11 -1.48 -2.32
N LYS A 141 -16.90 -1.37 -2.89
CA LYS A 141 -16.46 -2.23 -3.99
C LYS A 141 -16.43 -3.71 -3.60
N ALA A 142 -16.11 -4.01 -2.35
CA ALA A 142 -16.12 -5.36 -1.77
C ALA A 142 -17.50 -5.81 -1.26
N ASN A 143 -18.54 -5.01 -1.40
CA ASN A 143 -19.88 -5.23 -0.83
C ASN A 143 -19.88 -5.41 0.69
N LEU A 144 -19.00 -4.68 1.39
CA LEU A 144 -18.92 -4.67 2.86
C LEU A 144 -19.55 -3.38 3.43
N PRO A 145 -20.05 -3.41 4.69
CA PRO A 145 -20.46 -2.20 5.41
C PRO A 145 -19.36 -1.16 5.45
N ASP A 146 -19.70 0.14 5.35
CA ASP A 146 -18.73 1.22 5.17
C ASP A 146 -18.72 2.25 6.33
N ASP A 147 -19.11 1.84 7.52
CA ASP A 147 -19.17 2.69 8.72
C ASP A 147 -17.83 2.81 9.48
N ILE A 148 -16.72 2.45 8.84
CA ILE A 148 -15.35 2.59 9.36
C ILE A 148 -14.94 4.06 9.52
N ARG A 149 -14.06 4.32 10.51
CA ARG A 149 -13.40 5.61 10.72
C ARG A 149 -11.88 5.44 10.74
N LEU A 150 -11.19 6.31 10.03
CA LEU A 150 -9.73 6.34 9.98
C LEU A 150 -9.23 7.73 10.35
N SER A 151 -8.22 7.78 11.23
CA SER A 151 -7.58 9.04 11.60
C SER A 151 -6.07 8.84 11.77
N PHE A 152 -5.29 9.82 11.33
CA PHE A 152 -3.87 9.82 11.67
C PHE A 152 -3.68 9.99 13.17
N ASP A 153 -2.71 9.25 13.72
CA ASP A 153 -2.36 9.31 15.14
C ASP A 153 -1.70 10.66 15.45
N LYS A 154 -2.45 11.54 16.12
CA LYS A 154 -1.99 12.89 16.47
C LYS A 154 -0.82 12.87 17.46
N ASP A 155 -0.75 11.90 18.33
CA ASP A 155 0.34 11.75 19.31
C ASP A 155 1.68 11.43 18.62
N TYR A 156 1.60 10.90 17.38
CA TYR A 156 2.76 10.61 16.57
C TYR A 156 3.22 11.80 15.70
N PHE A 157 2.44 12.87 15.57
CA PHE A 157 2.73 14.01 14.68
C PHE A 157 4.15 14.59 14.83
N PRO A 158 4.73 14.72 16.04
CA PRO A 158 6.12 15.20 16.18
C PRO A 158 7.17 14.31 15.49
N LYS A 159 6.85 13.04 15.24
CA LYS A 159 7.71 12.05 14.56
C LYS A 159 7.27 11.75 13.14
N ALA A 160 6.08 12.18 12.75
CA ALA A 160 5.51 11.94 11.44
C ALA A 160 6.33 12.64 10.34
N LYS A 161 6.39 12.02 9.18
CA LYS A 161 7.18 12.52 8.04
C LYS A 161 6.37 12.43 6.75
N THR A 162 6.74 13.27 5.79
CA THR A 162 6.29 13.08 4.41
C THR A 162 7.43 12.50 3.58
N LYS A 163 7.06 11.72 2.57
CA LYS A 163 7.97 11.19 1.55
C LYS A 163 7.55 11.68 0.18
N LEU A 164 8.51 12.15 -0.60
CA LEU A 164 8.31 12.42 -2.01
C LEU A 164 8.71 11.16 -2.77
N VAL A 165 7.75 10.54 -3.44
CA VAL A 165 7.93 9.28 -4.17
C VAL A 165 7.66 9.56 -5.65
N GLU A 166 8.64 9.30 -6.49
CA GLU A 166 8.48 9.44 -7.93
C GLU A 166 8.13 8.10 -8.57
N ILE A 167 7.00 8.05 -9.28
CA ILE A 167 6.58 6.88 -10.05
C ILE A 167 6.27 7.35 -11.48
N LYS A 168 6.97 6.83 -12.47
CA LYS A 168 6.83 7.20 -13.89
C LYS A 168 6.94 8.72 -14.13
N GLY A 169 7.90 9.38 -13.45
CA GLY A 169 8.09 10.83 -13.56
C GLY A 169 7.10 11.68 -12.76
N ILE A 170 6.08 11.07 -12.14
CA ILE A 170 5.10 11.79 -11.33
C ILE A 170 5.54 11.77 -9.86
N LYS A 171 5.73 12.96 -9.30
CA LYS A 171 6.08 13.15 -7.89
C LYS A 171 4.84 13.11 -7.01
N ASN A 172 4.80 12.15 -6.09
CA ASN A 172 3.72 11.94 -5.14
C ASN A 172 4.22 12.24 -3.72
N LYS A 173 3.64 13.22 -3.04
CA LYS A 173 3.93 13.51 -1.63
C LYS A 173 2.99 12.69 -0.76
N ALA A 174 3.53 11.76 0.00
CA ALA A 174 2.78 10.80 0.81
C ALA A 174 3.19 10.89 2.28
N SER A 175 2.36 10.41 3.19
CA SER A 175 2.47 10.56 4.64
C SER A 175 2.97 9.29 5.31
N PHE A 176 4.00 9.39 6.15
CA PHE A 176 4.44 8.36 7.08
C PHE A 176 4.00 8.74 8.49
N CYS A 177 2.79 8.36 8.86
CA CYS A 177 2.18 8.60 10.16
C CYS A 177 1.22 7.44 10.47
N PRO A 178 1.32 6.76 11.61
CA PRO A 178 0.40 5.70 12.00
C PRO A 178 -1.06 6.15 11.94
N VAL A 179 -1.95 5.18 11.76
CA VAL A 179 -3.40 5.42 11.65
C VAL A 179 -4.14 4.67 12.73
N ILE A 180 -5.02 5.37 13.41
CA ILE A 180 -6.03 4.79 14.28
C ILE A 180 -7.25 4.45 13.42
N ALA A 181 -7.66 3.20 13.44
CA ALA A 181 -8.83 2.71 12.74
C ALA A 181 -9.87 2.20 13.74
N GLU A 182 -11.13 2.57 13.53
CA GLU A 182 -12.28 2.16 14.33
C GLU A 182 -13.35 1.60 13.39
N GLY A 183 -13.83 0.38 13.68
CA GLY A 183 -14.79 -0.34 12.85
C GLY A 183 -14.97 -1.78 13.34
N THR A 184 -15.71 -2.59 12.60
CA THR A 184 -15.83 -4.01 12.93
C THR A 184 -14.51 -4.75 12.69
N PRO A 185 -14.28 -5.89 13.35
CA PRO A 185 -13.10 -6.73 13.10
C PRO A 185 -12.90 -7.06 11.62
N GLU A 186 -14.00 -7.34 10.90
CA GLU A 186 -13.98 -7.62 9.46
C GLU A 186 -13.51 -6.41 8.64
N GLN A 187 -13.98 -5.20 8.97
CA GLN A 187 -13.56 -3.98 8.30
C GLN A 187 -12.08 -3.65 8.56
N LEU A 188 -11.59 -3.92 9.77
CA LEU A 188 -10.18 -3.71 10.12
C LEU A 188 -9.27 -4.74 9.44
N GLN A 189 -9.70 -6.00 9.35
CA GLN A 189 -9.00 -7.01 8.57
C GLN A 189 -8.99 -6.66 7.08
N PHE A 190 -10.12 -6.19 6.53
CA PHE A 190 -10.18 -5.69 5.16
C PHE A 190 -9.19 -4.54 4.94
N ALA A 191 -9.17 -3.53 5.83
CA ALA A 191 -8.25 -2.41 5.74
C ALA A 191 -6.76 -2.85 5.77
N TRP A 192 -6.44 -3.86 6.58
CA TRP A 192 -5.11 -4.48 6.63
C TRP A 192 -4.76 -5.16 5.29
N SER A 193 -5.73 -5.84 4.65
CA SER A 193 -5.52 -6.56 3.39
C SER A 193 -5.38 -5.65 2.18
N VAL A 194 -6.10 -4.52 2.13
CA VAL A 194 -6.15 -3.65 0.95
C VAL A 194 -5.28 -2.40 1.05
N GLY A 195 -4.70 -2.16 2.25
CA GLY A 195 -3.92 -0.96 2.55
C GLY A 195 -4.76 0.32 2.64
N LEU A 196 -4.16 1.37 3.21
CA LEU A 196 -4.80 2.65 3.50
C LEU A 196 -4.50 3.70 2.42
N GLY A 197 -5.50 4.51 2.08
CA GLY A 197 -5.36 5.59 1.10
C GLY A 197 -5.46 5.15 -0.35
N ASN A 198 -4.98 6.02 -1.23
CA ASN A 198 -5.02 5.83 -2.68
C ASN A 198 -3.79 5.07 -3.19
N SER A 199 -3.94 4.43 -4.35
CA SER A 199 -2.83 3.81 -5.10
C SER A 199 -2.07 2.74 -4.31
N THR A 200 -2.76 1.93 -3.49
CA THR A 200 -2.14 0.85 -2.71
C THR A 200 -1.50 -0.21 -3.61
N GLY A 201 -2.07 -0.47 -4.78
CA GLY A 201 -1.45 -1.29 -5.83
C GLY A 201 -0.21 -0.67 -6.50
N SER A 202 0.17 0.55 -6.10
CA SER A 202 1.38 1.23 -6.58
C SER A 202 2.40 1.48 -5.47
N GLY A 203 2.31 0.74 -4.37
CA GLY A 203 3.28 0.81 -3.27
C GLY A 203 3.00 1.93 -2.26
N PHE A 204 1.75 2.34 -2.10
CA PHE A 204 1.31 3.27 -1.08
C PHE A 204 0.33 2.60 -0.10
N GLY A 205 0.35 3.00 1.20
CA GLY A 205 -0.61 2.58 2.24
C GLY A 205 -0.39 1.24 2.88
#